data_bcf9f23556b1d5e6ebb14da8916db82d
#
_entry.id   bcf9f23556b1d5e6ebb14da8916db82d
#
_cell.length_a   1.000
_cell.length_b   1.000
_cell.length_c   1.000
_cell.angle_alpha   90.00
_cell.angle_beta   90.00
_cell.angle_gamma   90.00
#
_symmetry.space_group_name_H-M   'P 1'
#
loop_
_entity.id
_entity.type
_entity.pdbx_description
1 polymer ?
#
loop_
_entity_poly.entity_id
_entity_poly.type
_entity_poly.pdbx_seq_one_letter_code
_entity_poly.pdbx_strand_id
1 'polypeptide(L)'
;MKKVLIALDYNPSAQKIAEAGFDLAKAMNAQTILLHVTSDATYYSSLNYSPIMGFGGFSNSYLAETDTNEKIKKAAQIFLDKSKEHLGDDKIETVVKDGDFGETILNTAKELNADIIVMGTHSRRGLDKILMGSVAEKVLHHSSIPLFIIPTKTEEEK
;
A
#
# COMPACT_ATOMS: atom_id res chain seq x y z
N MET A 1 -12.18 8.13 -18.00
CA MET A 1 -10.76 8.20 -17.61
C MET A 1 -10.34 6.90 -16.94
N LYS A 2 -9.20 6.39 -17.29
CA LYS A 2 -8.64 5.21 -16.64
C LYS A 2 -8.26 5.51 -15.20
N LYS A 3 -8.29 4.49 -14.36
CA LYS A 3 -7.95 4.62 -12.93
C LYS A 3 -6.93 3.56 -12.53
N VAL A 4 -5.87 3.99 -11.87
CA VAL A 4 -4.83 3.11 -11.35
C VAL A 4 -4.91 3.15 -9.82
N LEU A 5 -5.17 2.00 -9.22
CA LEU A 5 -5.23 1.85 -7.77
C LEU A 5 -3.90 1.30 -7.27
N ILE A 6 -3.22 2.05 -6.42
CA ILE A 6 -1.92 1.67 -5.88
C ILE A 6 -2.12 1.29 -4.41
N ALA A 7 -1.92 0.02 -4.09
CA ALA A 7 -2.04 -0.48 -2.72
C ALA A 7 -0.69 -0.36 -2.00
N LEU A 8 -0.66 0.42 -0.95
CA LEU A 8 0.55 0.68 -0.16
C LEU A 8 0.38 0.16 1.26
N ASP A 9 1.41 -0.46 1.78
CA ASP A 9 1.49 -0.81 3.20
C ASP A 9 2.67 -0.06 3.83
N TYR A 10 2.95 -0.35 5.10
CA TYR A 10 4.06 0.29 5.80
C TYR A 10 5.42 -0.35 5.52
N ASN A 11 5.51 -1.18 4.50
CA ASN A 11 6.78 -1.80 4.11
C ASN A 11 7.75 -0.72 3.61
N PRO A 12 9.07 -0.86 3.87
CA PRO A 12 10.04 0.09 3.36
C PRO A 12 10.02 0.31 1.85
N SER A 13 9.49 -0.65 1.10
CA SER A 13 9.38 -0.54 -0.35
C SER A 13 8.18 0.28 -0.82
N ALA A 14 7.36 0.81 0.09
CA ALA A 14 6.16 1.56 -0.28
C ALA A 14 6.47 2.73 -1.22
N GLN A 15 7.56 3.44 -0.98
CA GLN A 15 7.96 4.55 -1.84
C GLN A 15 8.21 4.08 -3.28
N LYS A 16 8.93 2.99 -3.45
CA LYS A 16 9.22 2.42 -4.76
C LYS A 16 7.93 2.02 -5.49
N ILE A 17 7.00 1.40 -4.76
CA ILE A 17 5.72 0.99 -5.31
C ILE A 17 4.90 2.20 -5.74
N ALA A 18 4.85 3.22 -4.89
CA ALA A 18 4.10 4.45 -5.18
C ALA A 18 4.66 5.15 -6.42
N GLU A 19 5.98 5.27 -6.51
CA GLU A 19 6.63 5.93 -7.65
C GLU A 19 6.39 5.17 -8.95
N ALA A 20 6.58 3.85 -8.93
CA ALA A 20 6.38 3.03 -10.13
C ALA A 20 4.91 3.03 -10.59
N GLY A 21 3.98 2.95 -9.62
CA GLY A 21 2.56 3.00 -9.94
C GLY A 21 2.13 4.35 -10.49
N PHE A 22 2.67 5.41 -9.92
CA PHE A 22 2.37 6.77 -10.39
C PHE A 22 2.92 7.00 -11.81
N ASP A 23 4.14 6.54 -12.08
CA ASP A 23 4.72 6.62 -13.41
C ASP A 23 3.86 5.89 -14.44
N LEU A 24 3.36 4.71 -14.07
CA LEU A 24 2.44 3.96 -14.93
C LEU A 24 1.16 4.76 -15.18
N ALA A 25 0.58 5.32 -14.12
CA ALA A 25 -0.65 6.11 -14.25
C ALA A 25 -0.44 7.32 -15.17
N LYS A 26 0.69 8.01 -15.03
CA LYS A 26 1.01 9.14 -15.92
C LYS A 26 1.13 8.68 -17.37
N ALA A 27 1.81 7.57 -17.60
CA ALA A 27 1.98 7.03 -18.96
C ALA A 27 0.64 6.66 -19.59
N MET A 28 -0.33 6.25 -18.78
CA MET A 28 -1.67 5.89 -19.24
C MET A 28 -2.63 7.08 -19.28
N ASN A 29 -2.19 8.23 -18.85
CA ASN A 29 -3.07 9.39 -18.64
C ASN A 29 -4.25 9.02 -17.73
N ALA A 30 -3.96 8.31 -16.65
CA ALA A 30 -4.95 7.77 -15.73
C ALA A 30 -4.98 8.54 -14.41
N GLN A 31 -6.12 8.45 -13.73
CA GLN A 31 -6.25 8.95 -12.37
C GLN A 31 -5.51 8.01 -11.41
N THR A 32 -4.78 8.58 -10.47
CA THR A 32 -4.06 7.81 -9.46
C THR A 32 -4.84 7.80 -8.14
N ILE A 33 -5.00 6.62 -7.58
CA ILE A 33 -5.64 6.42 -6.27
C ILE A 33 -4.68 5.64 -5.39
N LEU A 34 -4.34 6.20 -4.23
CA LEU A 34 -3.51 5.52 -3.24
C LEU A 34 -4.42 4.89 -2.20
N LEU A 35 -4.25 3.60 -1.96
CA LEU A 35 -5.02 2.85 -0.98
C LEU A 35 -4.12 2.30 0.11
N HIS A 36 -4.53 2.47 1.35
CA HIS A 36 -3.95 1.75 2.48
C HIS A 36 -5.05 1.02 3.21
N VAL A 37 -4.85 -0.27 3.47
CA VAL A 37 -5.79 -1.09 4.23
C VAL A 37 -5.25 -1.23 5.64
N THR A 38 -6.07 -0.86 6.64
CA THR A 38 -5.69 -0.96 8.04
C THR A 38 -6.16 -2.28 8.65
N SER A 39 -5.47 -2.68 9.71
CA SER A 39 -5.88 -3.80 10.53
C SER A 39 -6.05 -3.33 11.96
N ASP A 40 -6.27 -4.24 12.90
CA ASP A 40 -6.47 -3.85 14.29
C ASP A 40 -5.14 -3.56 15.00
N ALA A 41 -5.22 -3.05 16.22
CA ALA A 41 -4.04 -2.69 17.00
C ALA A 41 -3.16 -3.91 17.30
N THR A 42 -3.76 -5.08 17.43
CA THR A 42 -3.02 -6.32 17.69
C THR A 42 -2.06 -6.62 16.53
N TYR A 43 -2.51 -6.43 15.30
CA TYR A 43 -1.67 -6.63 14.14
C TYR A 43 -0.43 -5.72 14.19
N TYR A 44 -0.64 -4.42 14.44
CA TYR A 44 0.46 -3.46 14.44
C TYR A 44 1.44 -3.69 15.57
N SER A 45 0.96 -4.11 16.73
CA SER A 45 1.83 -4.39 17.87
C SER A 45 2.71 -5.63 17.63
N SER A 46 2.34 -6.50 16.71
CA SER A 46 3.12 -7.69 16.37
C SER A 46 4.24 -7.42 15.38
N LEU A 47 4.28 -6.25 14.78
CA LEU A 47 5.31 -5.92 13.80
C LEU A 47 6.62 -5.58 14.49
N ASN A 48 7.72 -6.08 13.94
CA ASN A 48 9.06 -5.89 14.50
C ASN A 48 9.84 -4.76 13.85
N TYR A 49 9.19 -3.95 13.06
CA TYR A 49 9.85 -2.82 12.38
C TYR A 49 8.95 -1.59 12.42
N SER A 50 9.57 -0.44 12.18
CA SER A 50 8.81 0.80 12.09
C SER A 50 7.86 0.75 10.90
N PRO A 51 6.56 0.97 11.11
CA PRO A 51 5.61 0.92 10.00
C PRO A 51 5.67 2.12 9.06
N ILE A 52 6.55 3.05 9.32
CA ILE A 52 6.59 4.31 8.57
C ILE A 52 7.83 4.49 7.73
N MET A 53 8.46 3.43 7.37
CA MET A 53 9.61 3.50 6.48
C MET A 53 9.14 3.75 5.05
N GLY A 54 9.96 4.41 4.27
CA GLY A 54 9.67 4.69 2.86
C GLY A 54 9.32 6.13 2.58
N PHE A 55 8.66 6.80 3.48
CA PHE A 55 8.33 8.23 3.33
C PHE A 55 8.90 9.06 4.48
N GLY A 56 9.79 8.53 5.22
CA GLY A 56 10.64 9.14 6.23
C GLY A 56 10.03 10.23 7.08
N GLY A 57 9.75 10.32 8.12
CA GLY A 57 9.21 11.40 8.90
C GLY A 57 7.97 11.06 9.66
N PHE A 58 7.60 9.83 9.65
CA PHE A 58 6.46 9.37 10.43
C PHE A 58 7.00 8.60 11.63
N SER A 59 6.67 9.02 12.83
CA SER A 59 7.24 8.43 14.04
C SER A 59 6.60 7.09 14.40
N ASN A 60 7.43 6.12 14.71
CA ASN A 60 6.97 4.82 15.18
C ASN A 60 6.15 4.93 16.49
N SER A 61 6.49 5.91 17.32
CA SER A 61 5.77 6.12 18.57
C SER A 61 4.31 6.52 18.35
N TYR A 62 4.00 7.07 17.19
CA TYR A 62 2.64 7.44 16.85
C TYR A 62 1.70 6.21 16.88
N LEU A 63 2.14 5.10 16.31
CA LEU A 63 1.37 3.86 16.34
C LEU A 63 1.52 3.12 17.67
N ALA A 64 2.67 3.23 18.32
CA ALA A 64 2.91 2.55 19.58
C ALA A 64 1.99 3.05 20.70
N GLU A 65 1.57 4.29 20.63
CA GLU A 65 0.64 4.89 21.59
C GLU A 65 -0.82 4.69 21.20
N THR A 66 -1.05 4.05 20.06
CA THR A 66 -2.36 3.93 19.46
C THR A 66 -3.00 2.60 19.81
N ASP A 67 -4.03 2.62 20.62
CA ASP A 67 -4.79 1.43 20.97
C ASP A 67 -6.23 1.48 20.45
N THR A 68 -6.56 2.44 19.59
CA THR A 68 -7.89 2.59 19.03
C THR A 68 -7.84 2.57 17.49
N ASN A 69 -8.92 2.06 16.89
CA ASN A 69 -9.04 2.02 15.44
C ASN A 69 -9.05 3.42 14.82
N GLU A 70 -9.57 4.38 15.52
CA GLU A 70 -9.61 5.76 15.04
C GLU A 70 -8.22 6.35 14.83
N LYS A 71 -7.33 6.13 15.80
CA LYS A 71 -5.95 6.59 15.69
C LYS A 71 -5.19 5.84 14.61
N ILE A 72 -5.47 4.54 14.44
CA ILE A 72 -4.88 3.74 13.37
C ILE A 72 -5.26 4.30 12.00
N LYS A 73 -6.53 4.65 11.81
CA LYS A 73 -7.01 5.25 10.57
C LYS A 73 -6.38 6.62 10.32
N LYS A 74 -6.22 7.41 11.37
CA LYS A 74 -5.58 8.72 11.25
C LYS A 74 -4.12 8.58 10.84
N ALA A 75 -3.41 7.62 11.44
CA ALA A 75 -2.02 7.35 11.06
C ALA A 75 -1.92 6.92 9.59
N ALA A 76 -2.85 6.09 9.14
CA ALA A 76 -2.89 5.65 7.75
C ALA A 76 -3.14 6.82 6.80
N GLN A 77 -4.04 7.72 7.18
CA GLN A 77 -4.31 8.90 6.34
C GLN A 77 -3.07 9.80 6.24
N ILE A 78 -2.37 10.00 7.35
CA ILE A 78 -1.12 10.78 7.35
C ILE A 78 -0.08 10.13 6.43
N PHE A 79 0.03 8.80 6.47
CA PHE A 79 0.93 8.06 5.59
C PHE A 79 0.60 8.29 4.13
N LEU A 80 -0.68 8.20 3.76
CA LEU A 80 -1.10 8.44 2.38
C LEU A 80 -0.93 9.90 1.96
N ASP A 81 -1.18 10.84 2.86
CA ASP A 81 -0.99 12.26 2.57
C ASP A 81 0.49 12.57 2.30
N LYS A 82 1.39 11.96 3.07
CA LYS A 82 2.82 12.10 2.82
C LYS A 82 3.25 11.45 1.51
N SER A 83 2.65 10.33 1.18
CA SER A 83 2.92 9.65 -0.09
C SER A 83 2.48 10.52 -1.27
N LYS A 84 1.31 11.11 -1.18
CA LYS A 84 0.79 12.02 -2.19
C LYS A 84 1.69 13.25 -2.34
N GLU A 85 2.12 13.83 -1.21
CA GLU A 85 3.01 14.97 -1.21
C GLU A 85 4.35 14.63 -1.89
N HIS A 86 4.89 13.45 -1.59
CA HIS A 86 6.12 12.97 -2.21
C HIS A 86 5.99 12.85 -3.74
N LEU A 87 4.84 12.38 -4.22
CA LEU A 87 4.58 12.23 -5.64
C LEU A 87 4.29 13.58 -6.34
N GLY A 88 3.88 14.58 -5.58
CA GLY A 88 3.76 15.95 -6.08
C GLY A 88 2.58 16.24 -7.00
N ASP A 89 1.48 15.50 -6.86
CA ASP A 89 0.29 15.72 -7.67
C ASP A 89 -0.96 15.81 -6.79
N ASP A 90 -1.55 16.99 -6.75
CA ASP A 90 -2.74 17.28 -5.93
C ASP A 90 -3.98 16.51 -6.37
N LYS A 91 -3.98 15.98 -7.57
CA LYS A 91 -5.12 15.23 -8.10
C LYS A 91 -5.19 13.78 -7.63
N ILE A 92 -4.14 13.31 -6.97
CA ILE A 92 -4.11 11.95 -6.43
C ILE A 92 -5.18 11.82 -5.34
N GLU A 93 -6.00 10.79 -5.45
CA GLU A 93 -6.96 10.47 -4.40
C GLU A 93 -6.32 9.53 -3.38
N THR A 94 -6.74 9.65 -2.13
CA THR A 94 -6.28 8.76 -1.06
C THR A 94 -7.50 8.07 -0.44
N VAL A 95 -7.35 6.77 -0.18
CA VAL A 95 -8.43 5.96 0.39
C VAL A 95 -7.86 5.10 1.50
N VAL A 96 -8.47 5.18 2.68
CA VAL A 96 -8.14 4.30 3.81
C VAL A 96 -9.33 3.37 4.02
N LYS A 97 -9.07 2.08 4.03
CA LYS A 97 -10.09 1.06 4.30
C LYS A 97 -9.60 0.16 5.43
N ASP A 98 -10.54 -0.53 6.06
CA ASP A 98 -10.26 -1.43 7.17
C ASP A 98 -10.73 -2.83 6.81
N GLY A 99 -9.95 -3.85 7.16
CA GLY A 99 -10.33 -5.23 6.92
C GLY A 99 -9.18 -6.14 6.54
N ASP A 100 -9.52 -7.26 5.93
CA ASP A 100 -8.54 -8.18 5.37
C ASP A 100 -7.83 -7.53 4.19
N PHE A 101 -6.51 -7.60 4.17
CA PHE A 101 -5.72 -6.86 3.18
C PHE A 101 -6.09 -7.20 1.74
N GLY A 102 -6.00 -8.48 1.37
CA GLY A 102 -6.25 -8.89 -0.02
C GLY A 102 -7.67 -8.66 -0.46
N GLU A 103 -8.62 -9.07 0.37
CA GLU A 103 -10.04 -8.93 0.06
C GLU A 103 -10.44 -7.47 -0.07
N THR A 104 -9.93 -6.62 0.83
CA THR A 104 -10.27 -5.20 0.82
C THR A 104 -9.69 -4.51 -0.41
N ILE A 105 -8.46 -4.87 -0.82
CA ILE A 105 -7.88 -4.34 -2.06
C ILE A 105 -8.78 -4.68 -3.25
N LEU A 106 -9.19 -5.94 -3.36
CA LEU A 106 -10.04 -6.39 -4.46
C LEU A 106 -11.40 -5.68 -4.48
N ASN A 107 -12.03 -5.59 -3.31
CA ASN A 107 -13.34 -4.94 -3.20
C ASN A 107 -13.26 -3.44 -3.51
N THR A 108 -12.22 -2.77 -3.01
CA THR A 108 -12.04 -1.35 -3.27
C THR A 108 -11.79 -1.09 -4.76
N ALA A 109 -11.00 -1.95 -5.40
CA ALA A 109 -10.74 -1.82 -6.82
C ALA A 109 -12.03 -1.93 -7.65
N LYS A 110 -12.91 -2.85 -7.28
CA LYS A 110 -14.21 -2.99 -7.95
C LYS A 110 -15.11 -1.80 -7.67
N GLU A 111 -15.17 -1.39 -6.42
CA GLU A 111 -16.00 -0.27 -5.97
C GLU A 111 -15.64 1.02 -6.72
N LEU A 112 -14.35 1.26 -6.93
CA LEU A 112 -13.86 2.46 -7.59
C LEU A 112 -13.75 2.31 -9.11
N ASN A 113 -14.05 1.15 -9.64
CA ASN A 113 -13.88 0.83 -11.06
C ASN A 113 -12.45 1.04 -11.54
N ALA A 114 -11.50 0.53 -10.77
CA ALA A 114 -10.09 0.60 -11.14
C ALA A 114 -9.81 -0.24 -12.38
N ASP A 115 -8.97 0.26 -13.25
CA ASP A 115 -8.56 -0.45 -14.47
C ASP A 115 -7.32 -1.29 -14.25
N ILE A 116 -6.50 -0.91 -13.28
CA ILE A 116 -5.27 -1.65 -12.90
C ILE A 116 -5.08 -1.52 -11.39
N ILE A 117 -4.63 -2.61 -10.77
CA ILE A 117 -4.17 -2.61 -9.38
C ILE A 117 -2.65 -2.72 -9.39
N VAL A 118 -1.99 -1.80 -8.69
CA VAL A 118 -0.54 -1.80 -8.52
C VAL A 118 -0.22 -2.19 -7.08
N MET A 119 0.69 -3.14 -6.89
CA MET A 119 1.12 -3.54 -5.56
C MET A 119 2.49 -4.20 -5.61
N GLY A 120 3.11 -4.36 -4.45
CA GLY A 120 4.38 -5.03 -4.33
C GLY A 120 4.24 -6.53 -4.13
N THR A 121 5.33 -7.26 -4.33
CA THR A 121 5.32 -8.72 -4.15
C THR A 121 5.25 -9.12 -2.68
N HIS A 122 5.74 -8.30 -1.77
CA HIS A 122 5.76 -8.61 -0.34
C HIS A 122 5.14 -7.48 0.46
N SER A 123 4.33 -7.83 1.44
CA SER A 123 3.75 -6.85 2.35
C SER A 123 4.61 -6.61 3.59
N ARG A 124 5.61 -7.46 3.86
CA ARG A 124 6.53 -7.25 4.99
C ARG A 124 7.81 -8.06 4.81
N ARG A 125 8.77 -7.75 5.67
CA ARG A 125 10.12 -8.30 5.61
C ARG A 125 10.20 -9.74 6.10
N GLY A 126 11.29 -10.40 5.79
CA GLY A 126 11.69 -11.65 6.42
C GLY A 126 11.44 -12.91 5.62
N LEU A 127 10.96 -12.79 4.41
CA LEU A 127 10.71 -13.96 3.55
C LEU A 127 11.69 -13.96 2.40
N ASP A 128 12.85 -14.51 2.64
CA ASP A 128 13.97 -14.42 1.71
C ASP A 128 13.88 -15.36 0.51
N LYS A 129 13.01 -16.35 0.55
CA LYS A 129 12.86 -17.32 -0.55
C LYS A 129 11.55 -17.20 -1.30
N ILE A 130 10.65 -16.40 -0.84
CA ILE A 130 9.31 -16.37 -1.41
C ILE A 130 9.23 -15.32 -2.48
N LEU A 131 8.69 -15.71 -3.60
CA LEU A 131 8.55 -14.82 -4.75
C LEU A 131 7.42 -13.84 -4.56
N MET A 132 6.38 -14.22 -3.82
CA MET A 132 5.24 -13.35 -3.55
C MET A 132 4.77 -13.52 -2.12
N GLY A 133 4.37 -12.41 -1.49
CA GLY A 133 3.72 -12.45 -0.18
C GLY A 133 2.27 -12.92 -0.28
N SER A 134 1.71 -13.26 0.87
CA SER A 134 0.34 -13.82 0.93
C SER A 134 -0.72 -12.88 0.37
N VAL A 135 -0.58 -11.57 0.59
CA VAL A 135 -1.55 -10.59 0.09
C VAL A 135 -1.50 -10.52 -1.44
N ALA A 136 -0.28 -10.40 -2.00
CA ALA A 136 -0.12 -10.35 -3.45
C ALA A 136 -0.62 -11.62 -4.12
N GLU A 137 -0.35 -12.77 -3.52
CA GLU A 137 -0.81 -14.04 -4.02
C GLU A 137 -2.34 -14.15 -4.02
N LYS A 138 -2.96 -13.72 -2.94
CA LYS A 138 -4.42 -13.71 -2.84
C LYS A 138 -5.06 -12.80 -3.89
N VAL A 139 -4.50 -11.61 -4.06
CA VAL A 139 -5.00 -10.67 -5.06
C VAL A 139 -4.83 -11.24 -6.46
N LEU A 140 -3.67 -11.83 -6.75
CA LEU A 140 -3.40 -12.44 -8.05
C LEU A 140 -4.41 -13.54 -8.39
N HIS A 141 -4.70 -14.41 -7.43
CA HIS A 141 -5.61 -15.53 -7.66
C HIS A 141 -7.07 -15.13 -7.84
N HIS A 142 -7.49 -14.03 -7.24
CA HIS A 142 -8.91 -13.66 -7.20
C HIS A 142 -9.27 -12.41 -7.99
N SER A 143 -8.29 -11.74 -8.58
CA SER A 143 -8.55 -10.49 -9.30
C SER A 143 -9.11 -10.73 -10.69
N SER A 144 -10.17 -9.99 -11.03
CA SER A 144 -10.63 -9.87 -12.41
C SER A 144 -10.08 -8.61 -13.08
N ILE A 145 -9.31 -7.82 -12.32
CA ILE A 145 -8.73 -6.56 -12.79
C ILE A 145 -7.24 -6.80 -13.05
N PRO A 146 -6.68 -6.28 -14.15
CA PRO A 146 -5.24 -6.42 -14.43
C PRO A 146 -4.38 -5.93 -13.27
N LEU A 147 -3.27 -6.62 -13.04
CA LEU A 147 -2.34 -6.32 -11.96
C LEU A 147 -1.00 -5.86 -12.51
N PHE A 148 -0.40 -4.90 -11.84
CA PHE A 148 0.98 -4.50 -12.06
C PHE A 148 1.74 -4.77 -10.77
N ILE A 149 2.53 -5.85 -10.77
CA ILE A 149 3.22 -6.33 -9.58
C ILE A 149 4.67 -5.86 -9.61
N ILE A 150 5.09 -5.17 -8.56
CA ILE A 150 6.43 -4.61 -8.47
C ILE A 150 7.26 -5.47 -7.52
N PRO A 151 8.39 -6.02 -7.98
CA PRO A 151 9.28 -6.75 -7.08
C PRO A 151 9.81 -5.81 -5.98
N THR A 152 9.70 -6.28 -4.74
CA THR A 152 10.09 -5.48 -3.58
C THR A 152 11.30 -6.02 -2.86
N LYS A 153 12.04 -6.95 -3.48
CA LYS A 153 13.29 -7.44 -2.94
C LYS A 153 14.30 -6.32 -2.82
N THR A 154 14.97 -6.24 -1.68
CA THR A 154 16.08 -5.31 -1.52
C THR A 154 17.36 -5.92 -2.09
N GLU A 155 18.39 -5.11 -2.29
CA GLU A 155 19.67 -5.61 -2.75
C GLU A 155 20.29 -6.61 -1.77
N GLU A 156 20.00 -6.46 -0.50
CA GLU A 156 20.48 -7.37 0.55
C GLU A 156 19.86 -8.75 0.45
N GLU A 157 18.75 -8.89 -0.22
CA GLU A 157 18.01 -10.13 -0.37
C GLU A 157 18.36 -10.89 -1.65
N LYS A 158 19.23 -10.33 -2.46
CA LYS A 158 19.63 -10.96 -3.72
C LYS A 158 20.61 -12.13 -3.53
#